data_be0cb2da6b3c81788c2514392da22e12
#
_entry.id   be0cb2da6b3c81788c2514392da22e12
#
_cell.length_a   1.000
_cell.length_b   1.000
_cell.length_c   1.000
_cell.angle_alpha   90.00
_cell.angle_beta   90.00
_cell.angle_gamma   90.00
#
_symmetry.space_group_name_H-M   'P 1'
#
loop_
_entity.id
_entity.type
_entity.pdbx_description
1 polymer ?
#
loop_
_entity_poly.entity_id
_entity_poly.type
_entity_poly.pdbx_seq_one_letter_code
_entity_poly.pdbx_strand_id
1 'polypeptide(L)' 'AVVYLPLEDLVDREKEIERLTKEQERLTKEIARCQGMLNNPNFVNKAPAAKVDAEKEKLQKYEEMMEKVNVQLSQMQK' A
#
# COMPACT_ATOMS: atom_id res chain seq x y z
N ALA A 1 -6.09 16.93 38.57
CA ALA A 1 -5.32 17.47 37.46
C ALA A 1 -5.10 16.43 36.39
N VAL A 2 -5.70 16.67 35.30
CA VAL A 2 -5.52 15.74 34.17
C VAL A 2 -4.19 16.05 33.51
N VAL A 3 -3.27 15.17 33.70
CA VAL A 3 -2.03 15.29 33.01
C VAL A 3 -2.13 14.55 31.71
N TYR A 4 -2.34 15.29 30.67
CA TYR A 4 -2.34 14.73 29.35
C TYR A 4 -0.89 14.53 28.92
N LEU A 5 -0.50 13.29 28.81
CA LEU A 5 0.87 12.96 28.47
C LEU A 5 1.04 12.91 26.96
N PRO A 6 1.78 13.86 26.38
CA PRO A 6 2.05 13.82 24.95
C PRO A 6 2.85 12.60 24.51
N LEU A 7 3.45 11.91 25.46
CA LEU A 7 4.17 10.67 25.19
C LEU A 7 3.27 9.59 24.60
N GLU A 8 2.02 9.51 25.04
CA GLU A 8 1.08 8.54 24.52
C GLU A 8 0.77 8.81 23.06
N ASP A 9 0.61 10.08 22.69
CA ASP A 9 0.37 10.47 21.32
C ASP A 9 1.55 10.12 20.42
N LEU A 10 2.75 10.31 20.93
CA LEU A 10 3.97 9.99 20.19
C LEU A 10 4.09 8.48 19.94
N VAL A 11 3.76 7.68 20.96
CA VAL A 11 3.82 6.23 20.85
C VAL A 11 2.81 5.73 19.84
N ASP A 12 1.60 6.29 19.89
CA ASP A 12 0.55 5.92 18.94
C ASP A 12 0.93 6.31 17.52
N ARG A 13 1.54 7.48 17.34
CA ARG A 13 2.03 7.91 16.04
C ARG A 13 3.10 6.98 15.50
N GLU A 14 4.06 6.63 16.34
CA GLU A 14 5.12 5.72 15.92
C GLU A 14 4.57 4.37 15.49
N LYS A 15 3.61 3.85 16.26
CA LYS A 15 2.96 2.60 15.91
C LYS A 15 2.20 2.70 14.60
N GLU A 16 1.51 3.79 14.40
CA GLU A 16 0.78 4.01 13.15
C GLU A 16 1.72 4.17 11.97
N ILE A 17 2.78 4.93 12.15
CA ILE A 17 3.79 5.10 11.09
C ILE A 17 4.42 3.74 10.75
N GLU A 18 4.77 2.96 11.76
CA GLU A 18 5.32 1.64 11.55
C GLU A 18 4.35 0.74 10.81
N ARG A 19 3.09 0.76 11.22
CA ARG A 19 2.04 -0.02 10.56
C ARG A 19 1.86 0.39 9.12
N LEU A 20 1.79 1.70 8.87
CA LEU A 20 1.65 2.22 7.52
C LEU A 20 2.87 1.92 6.66
N THR A 21 4.06 1.98 7.24
CA THR A 21 5.29 1.66 6.53
C THR A 21 5.31 0.19 6.10
N LYS A 22 4.88 -0.70 6.99
CA LYS A 22 4.78 -2.12 6.65
C LYS A 22 3.76 -2.36 5.55
N GLU A 23 2.63 -1.68 5.65
CA GLU A 23 1.60 -1.76 4.62
C GLU A 23 2.10 -1.23 3.28
N GLN A 24 2.84 -0.12 3.32
CA GLN A 24 3.46 0.45 2.14
C GLN A 24 4.41 -0.54 1.47
N GLU A 25 5.27 -1.18 2.25
CA GLU A 25 6.18 -2.18 1.72
C GLU A 25 5.44 -3.33 1.09
N ARG A 26 4.41 -3.81 1.76
CA ARG A 26 3.59 -4.90 1.26
C ARG A 26 2.91 -4.54 -0.04
N LEU A 27 2.30 -3.36 -0.08
CA LEU A 27 1.63 -2.87 -1.29
C LEU A 27 2.64 -2.68 -2.43
N THR A 28 3.82 -2.16 -2.12
CA THR A 28 4.87 -1.99 -3.13
C THR A 28 5.24 -3.33 -3.76
N LYS A 29 5.39 -4.36 -2.96
CA LYS A 29 5.71 -5.70 -3.46
C LYS A 29 4.58 -6.25 -4.32
N GLU A 30 3.35 -6.09 -3.86
CA GLU A 30 2.19 -6.57 -4.61
C GLU A 30 2.04 -5.82 -5.94
N ILE A 31 2.22 -4.51 -5.91
CA ILE A 31 2.15 -3.69 -7.12
C ILE A 31 3.24 -4.11 -8.11
N ALA A 32 4.46 -4.26 -7.63
CA ALA A 32 5.57 -4.68 -8.48
C ALA A 32 5.31 -6.04 -9.11
N ARG A 33 4.74 -6.95 -8.32
CA ARG A 33 4.41 -8.29 -8.79
C ARG A 33 3.34 -8.24 -9.88
N CYS A 34 2.28 -7.49 -9.63
CA CYS A 34 1.20 -7.34 -10.61
C CYS A 34 1.70 -6.67 -11.89
N GLN A 35 2.50 -5.63 -11.75
CA GLN A 35 3.08 -4.95 -12.91
C GLN A 35 3.99 -5.88 -13.70
N GLY A 36 4.79 -6.68 -13.01
CA GLY A 36 5.66 -7.64 -13.66
C GLY A 36 4.87 -8.66 -14.46
N MET A 37 3.76 -9.15 -13.90
CA MET A 37 2.90 -10.10 -14.58
C MET A 37 2.22 -9.47 -15.80
N LEU A 38 1.71 -8.25 -15.64
CA LEU A 38 1.02 -7.56 -16.73
C LEU A 38 1.97 -7.14 -17.84
N ASN A 39 3.23 -6.87 -17.51
CA ASN A 39 4.24 -6.54 -18.49
C ASN A 39 4.83 -7.77 -19.19
N ASN A 40 4.58 -8.96 -18.65
CA ASN A 40 5.09 -10.19 -19.22
C ASN A 40 4.19 -10.61 -20.38
N PRO A 41 4.72 -10.62 -21.63
CA PRO A 41 3.90 -11.01 -22.79
C PRO A 41 3.42 -12.45 -22.72
N ASN A 42 4.20 -13.33 -22.07
CA ASN A 42 3.78 -14.71 -21.91
C ASN A 42 2.54 -14.83 -21.04
N PHE A 43 2.44 -14.03 -20.01
CA PHE A 43 1.27 -14.03 -19.16
C PHE A 43 0.04 -13.43 -19.88
N VAL A 44 0.24 -12.28 -20.51
CA VAL A 44 -0.86 -11.58 -21.19
C VAL A 44 -1.40 -12.40 -22.36
N ASN A 45 -0.53 -13.11 -23.08
CA ASN A 45 -0.92 -13.91 -24.22
C ASN A 45 -1.53 -15.26 -23.82
N LYS A 46 -1.04 -15.87 -22.75
CA LYS A 46 -1.51 -17.19 -22.32
C LYS A 46 -2.68 -17.16 -21.35
N ALA A 47 -2.77 -16.12 -20.53
CA ALA A 47 -3.84 -16.01 -19.56
C ALA A 47 -5.14 -15.55 -20.22
N PRO A 48 -6.28 -16.04 -19.72
CA PRO A 48 -7.58 -15.53 -20.22
C PRO A 48 -7.72 -14.04 -19.91
N ALA A 49 -8.48 -13.36 -20.74
CA ALA A 49 -8.73 -11.93 -20.57
C ALA A 49 -9.31 -11.61 -19.20
N ALA A 50 -10.14 -12.49 -18.68
CA ALA A 50 -10.77 -12.31 -17.37
C ALA A 50 -9.71 -12.26 -16.26
N LYS A 51 -8.66 -13.08 -16.36
CA LYS A 51 -7.57 -13.05 -15.37
C LYS A 51 -6.73 -11.79 -15.49
N VAL A 52 -6.44 -11.39 -16.72
CA VAL A 52 -5.68 -10.17 -16.97
C VAL A 52 -6.43 -8.97 -16.41
N ASP A 53 -7.72 -8.89 -16.66
CA ASP A 53 -8.57 -7.82 -16.13
C ASP A 53 -8.61 -7.84 -14.60
N ALA A 54 -8.71 -9.03 -14.00
CA ALA A 54 -8.71 -9.16 -12.54
C ALA A 54 -7.40 -8.65 -11.94
N GLU A 55 -6.27 -8.95 -12.58
CA GLU A 55 -4.97 -8.45 -12.11
C GLU A 55 -4.87 -6.93 -12.26
N LYS A 56 -5.40 -6.39 -13.35
CA LYS A 56 -5.44 -4.93 -13.54
C LYS A 56 -6.27 -4.25 -12.46
N GLU A 57 -7.42 -4.83 -12.13
CA GLU A 57 -8.27 -4.29 -11.07
C GLU A 57 -7.57 -4.33 -9.72
N LYS A 58 -6.90 -5.43 -9.41
CA LYS A 58 -6.13 -5.55 -8.19
C LYS A 58 -5.03 -4.50 -8.13
N LEU A 59 -4.32 -4.34 -9.23
CA LEU A 59 -3.25 -3.34 -9.32
C LEU A 59 -3.78 -1.94 -9.04
N GLN A 60 -4.91 -1.61 -9.64
CA GLN A 60 -5.54 -0.31 -9.44
C GLN A 60 -5.91 -0.10 -7.97
N LYS A 61 -6.50 -1.10 -7.33
CA LYS A 61 -6.84 -1.03 -5.91
C LYS A 61 -5.61 -0.84 -5.04
N TYR A 62 -4.55 -1.57 -5.33
CA TYR A 62 -3.31 -1.43 -4.57
C TYR A 62 -2.69 -0.05 -4.75
N GLU A 63 -2.75 0.49 -5.95
CA GLU A 63 -2.25 1.84 -6.20
C GLU A 63 -3.04 2.88 -5.42
N GLU A 64 -4.36 2.74 -5.36
CA GLU A 64 -5.21 3.63 -4.57
C GLU A 64 -4.89 3.52 -3.08
N MET A 65 -4.74 2.31 -2.58
CA MET A 65 -4.35 2.09 -1.19
C MET A 65 -2.98 2.68 -0.90
N MET A 66 -2.04 2.49 -1.80
CA MET A 66 -0.70 3.04 -1.68
C MET A 66 -0.72 4.55 -1.59
N GLU A 67 -1.52 5.18 -2.42
CA GLU A 67 -1.66 6.64 -2.40
C GLU A 67 -2.20 7.11 -1.05
N LYS A 68 -3.23 6.43 -0.53
CA LYS A 68 -3.79 6.76 0.78
C LYS A 68 -2.75 6.60 1.88
N VAL A 69 -2.01 5.51 1.86
CA VAL A 69 -0.97 5.24 2.84
C VAL A 69 0.11 6.33 2.77
N ASN A 70 0.53 6.69 1.56
CA ASN A 70 1.53 7.73 1.38
C ASN A 70 1.06 9.07 1.91
N VAL A 71 -0.19 9.43 1.65
CA VAL A 71 -0.77 10.67 2.16
C VAL A 71 -0.80 10.66 3.69
N GLN A 72 -1.24 9.57 4.27
CA GLN A 72 -1.30 9.45 5.73
C GLN A 72 0.09 9.53 6.35
N LEU A 73 1.07 8.85 5.77
CA LEU A 73 2.44 8.92 6.24
C LEU A 73 3.00 10.34 6.13
N SER A 74 2.71 11.02 5.04
CA SER A 74 3.15 12.38 4.83
C SER A 74 2.58 13.32 5.90
N GLN A 75 1.30 13.12 6.24
CA GLN A 75 0.65 13.92 7.26
C GLN A 75 1.21 13.64 8.65
N MET A 76 1.56 12.39 8.92
CA MET A 76 2.08 12.02 10.22
C MET A 76 3.53 12.43 10.43
N GLN A 77 4.30 12.47 9.37
CA GLN A 77 5.71 12.85 9.44
C GLN A 77 5.93 14.35 9.53
N LYS A 78 4.89 15.13 9.36
CA LYS A 78 4.97 16.57 9.61
C LYS A 78 4.99 16.84 11.12
#